data_a994c9816a4c772e8dd20f6a122d3851
#
_entry.id   a994c9816a4c772e8dd20f6a122d3851
#
_cell.length_a   1.000
_cell.length_b   1.000
_cell.length_c   1.000
_cell.angle_alpha   90.00
_cell.angle_beta   90.00
_cell.angle_gamma   90.00
#
_symmetry.space_group_name_H-M   'P 1'
#
loop_
_entity.id
_entity.type
_entity.pdbx_description
1 polymer ?
#
loop_
_entity_poly.entity_id
_entity_poly.type
_entity_poly.pdbx_seq_one_letter_code
_entity_poly.pdbx_strand_id
1 'polypeptide(L)'
;MYGNDVLMVSGTDEHGTPLLVQADKEGVNVRELTDRYNRQIVEDLVGLGLSYDLFTRTTTRNHYAVVQELFKGLYENGYMVKETTKGAISPSTKRTLPDRYIEGTCPICGADDARGDQCDNCGNQLDPVDLIDPRSKINGETPEFIDTEHFLLDLPAVGEALEEWLKTRENWRPNVLKFSLNLIDDMRPRAMTRDIDWGVPVPIDGWSDNGAKKLYVWFDAVIGYLSAAIEWAHRSGTPEAWKDYWLNDDALHYYFQGKDNITFHSQIWPAELLGYAGKGSKGGEVHKYGEPKLPTEIVLSLIHI
;
A
#
# COMPACT_ATOMS: atom_id res chain seq x y z
N MET A 1 28.76 14.68 0.24
CA MET A 1 27.54 15.02 -0.50
C MET A 1 27.96 15.74 -1.75
N TYR A 2 27.50 15.32 -2.90
CA TYR A 2 28.05 15.75 -4.20
C TYR A 2 27.40 17.02 -4.77
N GLY A 3 26.94 17.93 -3.88
CA GLY A 3 26.32 19.20 -4.30
C GLY A 3 24.86 19.10 -4.76
N ASN A 4 24.21 17.94 -4.56
CA ASN A 4 22.78 17.77 -4.83
C ASN A 4 21.95 18.15 -3.61
N ASP A 5 20.78 18.74 -3.85
CA ASP A 5 19.75 18.89 -2.83
C ASP A 5 19.09 17.51 -2.59
N VAL A 6 18.97 17.13 -1.34
CA VAL A 6 18.41 15.82 -0.95
C VAL A 6 17.27 16.05 0.02
N LEU A 7 16.14 15.43 -0.26
CA LEU A 7 14.99 15.31 0.66
C LEU A 7 14.86 13.86 1.11
N MET A 8 15.19 13.59 2.37
CA MET A 8 15.06 12.26 2.97
C MET A 8 13.82 12.20 3.85
N VAL A 9 12.82 11.46 3.40
CA VAL A 9 11.56 11.27 4.14
C VAL A 9 11.34 9.81 4.49
N SER A 10 10.67 9.57 5.62
CA SER A 10 10.21 8.26 6.06
C SER A 10 9.02 8.40 6.99
N GLY A 11 8.49 7.28 7.48
CA GLY A 11 7.39 7.31 8.42
C GLY A 11 6.96 5.92 8.87
N THR A 12 6.03 5.88 9.82
CA THR A 12 5.37 4.66 10.25
C THR A 12 4.12 4.39 9.42
N ASP A 13 4.03 3.16 8.90
CA ASP A 13 2.80 2.61 8.33
C ASP A 13 1.91 2.10 9.46
N GLU A 14 0.74 2.73 9.62
CA GLU A 14 -0.12 2.57 10.80
C GLU A 14 -1.52 2.00 10.51
N HIS A 15 -1.83 1.64 9.27
CA HIS A 15 -3.18 1.20 8.87
C HIS A 15 -3.34 -0.31 8.66
N GLY A 16 -2.32 -1.11 8.81
CA GLY A 16 -2.39 -2.54 8.50
C GLY A 16 -3.27 -3.36 9.45
N THR A 17 -3.86 -4.43 8.92
CA THR A 17 -4.59 -5.45 9.68
C THR A 17 -3.76 -6.03 10.85
N PRO A 18 -2.42 -6.24 10.73
CA PRO A 18 -1.61 -6.71 11.84
C PRO A 18 -1.71 -5.86 13.10
N LEU A 19 -1.89 -4.54 12.94
CA LEU A 19 -2.06 -3.63 14.07
C LEU A 19 -3.40 -3.81 14.77
N LEU A 20 -4.47 -4.06 14.01
CA LEU A 20 -5.78 -4.40 14.59
C LEU A 20 -5.72 -5.70 15.38
N VAL A 21 -5.10 -6.75 14.80
CA VAL A 21 -4.89 -8.05 15.49
C VAL A 21 -4.12 -7.86 16.79
N GLN A 22 -3.04 -7.07 16.74
CA GLN A 22 -2.23 -6.83 17.94
C GLN A 22 -2.96 -5.99 18.98
N ALA A 23 -3.72 -4.97 18.57
CA ALA A 23 -4.54 -4.17 19.47
C ALA A 23 -5.62 -5.00 20.16
N ASP A 24 -6.34 -5.86 19.42
CA ASP A 24 -7.31 -6.80 19.95
C ASP A 24 -6.67 -7.76 20.97
N LYS A 25 -5.49 -8.29 20.64
CA LYS A 25 -4.73 -9.21 21.51
C LYS A 25 -4.29 -8.56 22.82
N GLU A 26 -3.88 -7.29 22.76
CA GLU A 26 -3.46 -6.52 23.95
C GLU A 26 -4.65 -5.87 24.71
N GLY A 27 -5.85 -5.87 24.11
CA GLY A 27 -7.03 -5.22 24.69
C GLY A 27 -6.94 -3.69 24.73
N VAL A 28 -6.18 -3.08 23.79
CA VAL A 28 -5.98 -1.63 23.71
C VAL A 28 -6.61 -1.07 22.43
N ASN A 29 -6.81 0.25 22.38
CA ASN A 29 -7.24 0.92 21.16
C ASN A 29 -6.08 0.94 20.14
N VAL A 30 -6.41 0.70 18.86
CA VAL A 30 -5.40 0.67 17.78
C VAL A 30 -4.62 2.00 17.66
N ARG A 31 -5.26 3.15 17.93
CA ARG A 31 -4.57 4.46 17.96
C ARG A 31 -3.54 4.51 19.08
N GLU A 32 -3.86 4.03 20.27
CA GLU A 32 -2.92 3.95 21.38
C GLU A 32 -1.73 3.04 21.07
N LEU A 33 -2.00 1.89 20.43
CA LEU A 33 -0.98 0.98 19.98
C LEU A 33 -0.01 1.66 19.00
N THR A 34 -0.53 2.30 17.95
CA THR A 34 0.27 2.99 16.93
C THR A 34 1.05 4.16 17.51
N ASP A 35 0.46 4.95 18.41
CA ASP A 35 1.14 6.06 19.09
C ASP A 35 2.32 5.58 19.95
N ARG A 36 2.18 4.43 20.60
CA ARG A 36 3.26 3.81 21.39
C ARG A 36 4.40 3.35 20.49
N TYR A 37 4.11 2.58 19.43
CA TYR A 37 5.14 2.08 18.52
C TYR A 37 5.81 3.18 17.72
N ASN A 38 5.06 4.18 17.24
CA ASN A 38 5.66 5.33 16.54
C ASN A 38 6.68 6.04 17.42
N ARG A 39 6.35 6.30 18.72
CA ARG A 39 7.27 6.92 19.66
C ARG A 39 8.53 6.08 19.86
N GLN A 40 8.37 4.78 20.06
CA GLN A 40 9.50 3.85 20.24
C GLN A 40 10.41 3.84 19.01
N ILE A 41 9.83 3.76 17.81
CA ILE A 41 10.60 3.77 16.56
C ILE A 41 11.38 5.08 16.40
N VAL A 42 10.77 6.23 16.70
CA VAL A 42 11.45 7.54 16.63
C VAL A 42 12.60 7.59 17.63
N GLU A 43 12.40 7.14 18.87
CA GLU A 43 13.43 7.08 19.90
C GLU A 43 14.60 6.19 19.47
N ASP A 44 14.31 5.00 18.91
CA ASP A 44 15.33 4.06 18.44
C ASP A 44 16.12 4.63 17.25
N LEU A 45 15.46 5.27 16.27
CA LEU A 45 16.12 5.91 15.12
C LEU A 45 17.05 7.04 15.56
N VAL A 46 16.60 7.90 16.49
CA VAL A 46 17.43 8.96 17.08
C VAL A 46 18.61 8.36 17.86
N GLY A 47 18.36 7.28 18.63
CA GLY A 47 19.39 6.58 19.38
C GLY A 47 20.48 5.96 18.48
N LEU A 48 20.11 5.55 17.26
CA LEU A 48 21.04 5.06 16.23
C LEU A 48 21.76 6.19 15.47
N GLY A 49 21.45 7.46 15.74
CA GLY A 49 22.03 8.62 15.06
C GLY A 49 21.48 8.83 13.65
N LEU A 50 20.32 8.27 13.32
CA LEU A 50 19.66 8.49 12.05
C LEU A 50 18.88 9.80 12.05
N SER A 51 18.90 10.51 10.93
CA SER A 51 18.17 11.77 10.75
C SER A 51 17.42 11.74 9.42
N TYR A 52 16.27 12.42 9.42
CA TYR A 52 15.41 12.62 8.27
C TYR A 52 15.02 14.09 8.17
N ASP A 53 14.77 14.60 6.97
CA ASP A 53 14.16 15.91 6.79
C ASP A 53 12.72 15.91 7.31
N LEU A 54 12.03 14.76 7.15
CA LEU A 54 10.77 14.49 7.81
C LEU A 54 10.61 12.99 8.09
N PHE A 55 10.33 12.64 9.35
CA PHE A 55 9.79 11.35 9.74
C PHE A 55 8.33 11.55 10.18
N THR A 56 7.38 10.97 9.44
CA THR A 56 5.94 11.21 9.64
C THR A 56 5.17 9.90 9.90
N ARG A 57 3.88 9.90 9.68
CA ARG A 57 2.95 8.78 9.95
C ARG A 57 1.85 8.75 8.91
N THR A 58 1.35 7.58 8.57
CA THR A 58 0.19 7.44 7.66
C THR A 58 -1.13 7.88 8.31
N THR A 59 -1.18 8.08 9.63
CA THR A 59 -2.37 8.57 10.35
C THR A 59 -2.49 10.09 10.45
N THR A 60 -1.70 10.86 9.68
CA THR A 60 -1.83 12.32 9.64
C THR A 60 -2.97 12.78 8.72
N ARG A 61 -3.54 13.95 9.02
CA ARG A 61 -4.57 14.56 8.14
C ARG A 61 -4.03 14.85 6.74
N ASN A 62 -2.76 15.26 6.65
CA ASN A 62 -2.10 15.50 5.37
C ASN A 62 -2.06 14.22 4.55
N HIS A 63 -1.62 13.11 5.13
CA HIS A 63 -1.57 11.83 4.45
C HIS A 63 -2.96 11.41 3.94
N TYR A 64 -4.00 11.49 4.79
CA TYR A 64 -5.39 11.19 4.38
C TYR A 64 -5.82 11.99 3.17
N ALA A 65 -5.55 13.32 3.17
CA ALA A 65 -5.93 14.18 2.06
C ALA A 65 -5.20 13.82 0.76
N VAL A 66 -3.92 13.46 0.82
CA VAL A 66 -3.14 13.07 -0.36
C VAL A 66 -3.61 11.73 -0.90
N VAL A 67 -3.80 10.74 -0.04
CA VAL A 67 -4.29 9.39 -0.42
C VAL A 67 -5.67 9.48 -1.06
N GLN A 68 -6.58 10.23 -0.46
CA GLN A 68 -7.92 10.41 -1.00
C GLN A 68 -7.93 11.12 -2.35
N GLU A 69 -7.03 12.06 -2.57
CA GLU A 69 -6.88 12.75 -3.86
C GLU A 69 -6.36 11.79 -4.93
N LEU A 70 -5.33 10.97 -4.64
CA LEU A 70 -4.85 9.97 -5.59
C LEU A 70 -5.94 8.95 -5.93
N PHE A 71 -6.69 8.49 -4.93
CA PHE A 71 -7.79 7.56 -5.16
C PHE A 71 -8.86 8.16 -6.08
N LYS A 72 -9.25 9.43 -5.85
CA LYS A 72 -10.22 10.13 -6.69
C LYS A 72 -9.73 10.26 -8.12
N GLY A 73 -8.50 10.70 -8.34
CA GLY A 73 -7.92 10.82 -9.67
C GLY A 73 -7.89 9.48 -10.42
N LEU A 74 -7.49 8.40 -9.75
CA LEU A 74 -7.55 7.05 -10.31
C LEU A 74 -8.99 6.61 -10.65
N TYR A 75 -9.96 6.95 -9.79
CA TYR A 75 -11.37 6.66 -10.02
C TYR A 75 -11.93 7.46 -11.20
N GLU A 76 -11.66 8.76 -11.28
CA GLU A 76 -12.10 9.65 -12.36
C GLU A 76 -11.47 9.26 -13.70
N ASN A 77 -10.21 8.81 -13.71
CA ASN A 77 -9.54 8.25 -14.88
C ASN A 77 -9.98 6.81 -15.22
N GLY A 78 -10.89 6.22 -14.42
CA GLY A 78 -11.48 4.89 -14.68
C GLY A 78 -10.59 3.70 -14.29
N TYR A 79 -9.48 3.91 -13.60
CA TYR A 79 -8.59 2.82 -13.15
C TYR A 79 -9.05 2.14 -11.86
N MET A 80 -9.99 2.74 -11.11
CA MET A 80 -10.67 2.08 -10.00
C MET A 80 -11.98 1.50 -10.49
N VAL A 81 -12.08 0.18 -10.54
CA VAL A 81 -13.29 -0.55 -10.95
C VAL A 81 -13.97 -1.15 -9.72
N LYS A 82 -15.31 -1.12 -9.71
CA LYS A 82 -16.08 -1.67 -8.60
C LYS A 82 -16.50 -3.10 -8.93
N GLU A 83 -16.22 -4.02 -8.02
CA GLU A 83 -16.57 -5.43 -8.15
C GLU A 83 -17.15 -5.98 -6.84
N THR A 84 -17.99 -7.00 -6.97
CA THR A 84 -18.49 -7.78 -5.84
C THR A 84 -17.56 -8.95 -5.60
N THR A 85 -17.06 -9.09 -4.39
CA THR A 85 -16.17 -10.15 -3.94
C THR A 85 -16.77 -10.87 -2.73
N LYS A 86 -16.10 -11.92 -2.23
CA LYS A 86 -16.50 -12.62 -1.00
C LYS A 86 -15.71 -12.06 0.18
N GLY A 87 -16.43 -11.44 1.12
CA GLY A 87 -15.88 -11.02 2.41
C GLY A 87 -16.20 -12.06 3.49
N ALA A 88 -15.29 -12.22 4.45
CA ALA A 88 -15.49 -13.14 5.57
C ALA A 88 -16.04 -12.42 6.81
N ILE A 89 -16.98 -13.05 7.49
CA ILE A 89 -17.52 -12.59 8.77
C ILE A 89 -17.48 -13.72 9.82
N SER A 90 -17.33 -13.34 11.07
CA SER A 90 -17.49 -14.25 12.21
C SER A 90 -18.97 -14.52 12.44
N PRO A 91 -19.43 -15.78 12.40
CA PRO A 91 -20.83 -16.11 12.64
C PRO A 91 -21.34 -15.69 14.01
N SER A 92 -20.49 -15.85 15.04
CA SER A 92 -20.87 -15.57 16.43
C SER A 92 -20.87 -14.07 16.77
N THR A 93 -19.90 -13.30 16.26
CA THR A 93 -19.74 -11.87 16.61
C THR A 93 -20.28 -10.92 15.55
N LYS A 94 -20.59 -11.43 14.34
CA LYS A 94 -20.96 -10.65 13.14
C LYS A 94 -19.93 -9.57 12.75
N ARG A 95 -18.69 -9.67 13.28
CA ARG A 95 -17.56 -8.81 12.84
C ARG A 95 -17.01 -9.32 11.51
N THR A 96 -16.63 -8.37 10.68
CA THR A 96 -15.78 -8.68 9.49
C THR A 96 -14.45 -9.25 9.96
N LEU A 97 -13.97 -10.26 9.24
CA LEU A 97 -12.69 -10.90 9.47
C LEU A 97 -11.76 -10.54 8.30
N PRO A 98 -10.95 -9.47 8.43
CA PRO A 98 -9.96 -9.15 7.43
C PRO A 98 -8.98 -10.32 7.20
N ASP A 99 -8.35 -10.34 6.06
CA ASP A 99 -7.56 -11.45 5.52
C ASP A 99 -6.65 -12.14 6.56
N ARG A 100 -5.98 -11.37 7.43
CA ARG A 100 -5.05 -11.90 8.44
C ARG A 100 -5.70 -12.42 9.73
N TYR A 101 -7.00 -12.24 9.85
CA TYR A 101 -7.79 -12.89 10.91
C TYR A 101 -8.23 -14.30 10.53
N ILE A 102 -7.92 -14.73 9.30
CA ILE A 102 -8.28 -16.04 8.78
C ILE A 102 -7.00 -16.79 8.46
N GLU A 103 -6.98 -18.06 8.80
CA GLU A 103 -5.97 -19.01 8.41
C GLU A 103 -6.63 -20.32 7.96
N GLY A 104 -5.89 -21.12 7.21
CA GLY A 104 -6.36 -22.40 6.72
C GLY A 104 -5.29 -23.10 5.89
N THR A 105 -5.65 -24.22 5.23
CA THR A 105 -4.71 -24.93 4.39
C THR A 105 -4.59 -24.26 3.03
N CYS A 106 -3.36 -24.01 2.59
CA CYS A 106 -3.07 -23.44 1.28
C CYS A 106 -3.51 -24.39 0.15
N PRO A 107 -4.36 -23.96 -0.78
CA PRO A 107 -4.80 -24.79 -1.89
C PRO A 107 -3.69 -25.11 -2.91
N ILE A 108 -2.56 -24.37 -2.85
CA ILE A 108 -1.47 -24.51 -3.82
C ILE A 108 -0.39 -25.47 -3.31
N CYS A 109 0.06 -25.32 -2.06
CA CYS A 109 1.18 -26.11 -1.52
C CYS A 109 0.82 -27.01 -0.34
N GLY A 110 -0.41 -26.95 0.18
CA GLY A 110 -0.89 -27.80 1.27
C GLY A 110 -0.38 -27.41 2.67
N ALA A 111 0.28 -26.26 2.83
CA ALA A 111 0.63 -25.75 4.17
C ALA A 111 -0.64 -25.44 4.96
N ASP A 112 -0.71 -25.86 6.23
CA ASP A 112 -1.93 -25.82 7.06
C ASP A 112 -2.11 -24.53 7.88
N ASP A 113 -1.16 -23.61 7.76
CA ASP A 113 -1.11 -22.33 8.45
C ASP A 113 -1.09 -21.11 7.50
N ALA A 114 -1.55 -21.30 6.26
CA ALA A 114 -1.63 -20.22 5.29
C ALA A 114 -2.60 -19.13 5.74
N ARG A 115 -2.18 -17.87 5.59
CA ARG A 115 -3.02 -16.73 5.89
C ARG A 115 -3.97 -16.41 4.74
N GLY A 116 -5.04 -15.69 5.03
CA GLY A 116 -6.05 -15.34 4.03
C GLY A 116 -5.55 -14.42 2.91
N ASP A 117 -4.43 -13.73 3.10
CA ASP A 117 -3.82 -12.83 2.10
C ASP A 117 -2.62 -13.44 1.38
N GLN A 118 -1.93 -14.38 2.02
CA GLN A 118 -0.69 -14.95 1.49
C GLN A 118 -0.30 -16.24 2.21
N CYS A 119 0.28 -17.17 1.49
CA CYS A 119 0.94 -18.35 2.07
C CYS A 119 2.42 -18.05 2.35
N ASP A 120 2.83 -18.13 3.61
CA ASP A 120 4.24 -17.91 3.99
C ASP A 120 5.17 -19.01 3.47
N ASN A 121 4.67 -20.22 3.21
CA ASN A 121 5.47 -21.33 2.73
C ASN A 121 5.79 -21.23 1.22
N CYS A 122 4.80 -20.92 0.36
CA CYS A 122 5.03 -20.85 -1.10
C CYS A 122 5.07 -19.43 -1.66
N GLY A 123 4.79 -18.40 -0.83
CA GLY A 123 4.81 -17.00 -1.23
C GLY A 123 3.64 -16.55 -2.11
N ASN A 124 2.73 -17.46 -2.47
CA ASN A 124 1.58 -17.11 -3.31
C ASN A 124 0.56 -16.27 -2.54
N GLN A 125 -0.04 -15.33 -3.26
CA GLN A 125 -1.17 -14.56 -2.77
C GLN A 125 -2.42 -15.46 -2.76
N LEU A 126 -3.26 -15.27 -1.75
CA LEU A 126 -4.48 -16.04 -1.54
C LEU A 126 -5.64 -15.08 -1.25
N ASP A 127 -6.85 -15.55 -1.47
CA ASP A 127 -8.06 -14.96 -0.91
C ASP A 127 -8.61 -15.89 0.18
N PRO A 128 -9.21 -15.37 1.26
CA PRO A 128 -9.72 -16.18 2.37
C PRO A 128 -10.71 -17.27 1.93
N VAL A 129 -11.45 -17.02 0.86
CA VAL A 129 -12.45 -17.95 0.31
C VAL A 129 -11.81 -19.17 -0.37
N ASP A 130 -10.55 -19.07 -0.80
CA ASP A 130 -9.83 -20.16 -1.48
C ASP A 130 -9.12 -21.11 -0.51
N LEU A 131 -8.99 -20.71 0.77
CA LEU A 131 -8.39 -21.57 1.78
C LEU A 131 -9.21 -22.83 2.01
N ILE A 132 -8.52 -23.95 2.18
CA ILE A 132 -9.13 -25.20 2.60
C ILE A 132 -9.27 -25.15 4.13
N ASP A 133 -10.46 -25.48 4.64
CA ASP A 133 -10.79 -25.46 6.07
C ASP A 133 -10.45 -24.11 6.75
N PRO A 134 -10.96 -22.97 6.23
CA PRO A 134 -10.68 -21.66 6.80
C PRO A 134 -11.23 -21.54 8.22
N ARG A 135 -10.43 -20.94 9.10
CA ARG A 135 -10.79 -20.69 10.51
C ARG A 135 -10.38 -19.31 10.96
N SER A 136 -11.18 -18.71 11.82
CA SER A 136 -10.90 -17.45 12.48
C SER A 136 -9.78 -17.62 13.51
N LYS A 137 -8.75 -16.76 13.46
CA LYS A 137 -7.68 -16.71 14.48
C LYS A 137 -8.14 -16.20 15.84
N ILE A 138 -9.34 -15.57 15.91
CA ILE A 138 -9.87 -14.99 17.15
C ILE A 138 -10.43 -16.09 18.02
N ASN A 139 -11.23 -17.00 17.43
CA ASN A 139 -12.04 -17.97 18.18
C ASN A 139 -12.10 -19.38 17.55
N GLY A 140 -11.36 -19.59 16.44
CA GLY A 140 -11.28 -20.88 15.77
C GLY A 140 -12.53 -21.29 14.97
N GLU A 141 -13.56 -20.45 14.91
CA GLU A 141 -14.79 -20.78 14.16
C GLU A 141 -14.56 -20.66 12.64
N THR A 142 -15.33 -21.45 11.88
CA THR A 142 -15.36 -21.34 10.43
C THR A 142 -16.08 -20.06 10.03
N PRO A 143 -15.45 -19.15 9.24
CA PRO A 143 -16.08 -17.92 8.79
C PRO A 143 -17.25 -18.17 7.84
N GLU A 144 -18.26 -17.29 7.87
CA GLU A 144 -19.25 -17.17 6.80
C GLU A 144 -18.74 -16.22 5.74
N PHE A 145 -18.94 -16.57 4.45
CA PHE A 145 -18.58 -15.70 3.34
C PHE A 145 -19.82 -15.02 2.77
N ILE A 146 -19.80 -13.68 2.75
CA ILE A 146 -20.89 -12.84 2.24
C ILE A 146 -20.41 -12.03 1.03
N ASP A 147 -21.34 -11.62 0.18
CA ASP A 147 -21.02 -10.70 -0.92
C ASP A 147 -20.73 -9.30 -0.35
N THR A 148 -19.62 -8.74 -0.77
CA THR A 148 -19.20 -7.39 -0.44
C THR A 148 -18.63 -6.69 -1.67
N GLU A 149 -18.84 -5.39 -1.77
CA GLU A 149 -18.33 -4.61 -2.88
C GLU A 149 -16.97 -4.00 -2.52
N HIS A 150 -16.03 -4.03 -3.46
CA HIS A 150 -14.73 -3.39 -3.34
C HIS A 150 -14.37 -2.62 -4.60
N PHE A 151 -13.51 -1.60 -4.44
CA PHE A 151 -12.81 -0.99 -5.54
C PHE A 151 -11.49 -1.72 -5.79
N LEU A 152 -11.27 -2.10 -7.04
CA LEU A 152 -10.07 -2.76 -7.51
C LEU A 152 -9.29 -1.80 -8.41
N LEU A 153 -7.98 -1.71 -8.22
CA LEU A 153 -7.08 -1.06 -9.18
C LEU A 153 -6.91 -1.99 -10.39
N ASP A 154 -7.30 -1.50 -11.55
CA ASP A 154 -7.17 -2.21 -12.82
C ASP A 154 -5.72 -2.18 -13.29
N LEU A 155 -4.87 -3.00 -12.69
CA LEU A 155 -3.45 -3.11 -13.01
C LEU A 155 -3.20 -3.45 -14.48
N PRO A 156 -3.95 -4.38 -15.13
CA PRO A 156 -3.80 -4.64 -16.56
C PRO A 156 -3.91 -3.39 -17.42
N ALA A 157 -4.75 -2.43 -17.04
CA ALA A 157 -4.95 -1.21 -17.81
C ALA A 157 -3.71 -0.27 -17.83
N VAL A 158 -2.77 -0.46 -16.93
CA VAL A 158 -1.48 0.27 -16.91
C VAL A 158 -0.29 -0.64 -17.29
N GLY A 159 -0.55 -1.91 -17.63
CA GLY A 159 0.49 -2.92 -17.84
C GLY A 159 1.52 -2.55 -18.91
N GLU A 160 1.06 -2.09 -20.07
CA GLU A 160 1.95 -1.69 -21.17
C GLU A 160 2.86 -0.51 -20.77
N ALA A 161 2.29 0.54 -20.20
CA ALA A 161 3.05 1.71 -19.74
C ALA A 161 4.06 1.34 -18.63
N LEU A 162 3.66 0.43 -17.74
CA LEU A 162 4.52 -0.08 -16.68
C LEU A 162 5.68 -0.91 -17.24
N GLU A 163 5.42 -1.78 -18.21
CA GLU A 163 6.45 -2.59 -18.87
C GLU A 163 7.45 -1.71 -19.62
N GLU A 164 6.96 -0.72 -20.38
CA GLU A 164 7.81 0.25 -21.08
C GLU A 164 8.72 0.99 -20.08
N TRP A 165 8.17 1.47 -18.99
CA TRP A 165 8.95 2.13 -17.95
C TRP A 165 9.98 1.18 -17.32
N LEU A 166 9.62 -0.07 -16.97
CA LEU A 166 10.56 -1.05 -16.42
C LEU A 166 11.72 -1.35 -17.36
N LYS A 167 11.48 -1.45 -18.65
CA LYS A 167 12.54 -1.67 -19.68
C LYS A 167 13.60 -0.57 -19.71
N THR A 168 13.28 0.62 -19.20
CA THR A 168 14.26 1.72 -19.09
C THR A 168 15.09 1.66 -17.80
N ARG A 169 14.86 0.71 -16.91
CA ARG A 169 15.53 0.59 -15.59
C ARG A 169 16.78 -0.29 -15.63
N GLU A 170 17.65 -0.08 -16.61
CA GLU A 170 18.87 -0.87 -16.83
C GLU A 170 19.85 -0.82 -15.63
N ASN A 171 19.77 0.24 -14.81
CA ASN A 171 20.58 0.40 -13.60
C ASN A 171 20.10 -0.43 -12.40
N TRP A 172 18.90 -1.02 -12.48
CA TRP A 172 18.38 -1.85 -11.39
C TRP A 172 19.15 -3.18 -11.28
N ARG A 173 19.21 -3.75 -10.09
CA ARG A 173 19.77 -5.09 -9.92
C ARG A 173 19.05 -6.09 -10.82
N PRO A 174 19.78 -6.95 -11.57
CA PRO A 174 19.15 -7.84 -12.56
C PRO A 174 18.05 -8.74 -12.01
N ASN A 175 18.19 -9.21 -10.76
CA ASN A 175 17.16 -10.02 -10.10
C ASN A 175 15.90 -9.23 -9.79
N VAL A 176 16.01 -7.94 -9.39
CA VAL A 176 14.87 -7.06 -9.13
C VAL A 176 14.14 -6.77 -10.43
N LEU A 177 14.87 -6.36 -11.48
CA LEU A 177 14.28 -6.06 -12.78
C LEU A 177 13.58 -7.29 -13.40
N LYS A 178 14.23 -8.45 -13.37
CA LYS A 178 13.66 -9.70 -13.89
C LYS A 178 12.40 -10.09 -13.12
N PHE A 179 12.42 -9.99 -11.79
CA PHE A 179 11.23 -10.26 -10.96
C PHE A 179 10.09 -9.31 -11.31
N SER A 180 10.38 -8.01 -11.43
CA SER A 180 9.38 -6.98 -11.75
C SER A 180 8.75 -7.17 -13.12
N LEU A 181 9.55 -7.54 -14.14
CA LEU A 181 9.04 -7.85 -15.48
C LEU A 181 8.15 -9.10 -15.47
N ASN A 182 8.52 -10.13 -14.73
CA ASN A 182 7.69 -11.34 -14.62
C ASN A 182 6.32 -11.08 -13.96
N LEU A 183 6.20 -10.04 -13.12
CA LEU A 183 4.92 -9.66 -12.53
C LEU A 183 3.93 -9.07 -13.54
N ILE A 184 4.41 -8.58 -14.69
CA ILE A 184 3.55 -7.99 -15.73
C ILE A 184 2.69 -9.08 -16.40
N ASP A 185 3.25 -10.26 -16.64
CA ASP A 185 2.57 -11.34 -17.37
C ASP A 185 1.29 -11.86 -16.69
N ASP A 186 1.24 -11.77 -15.36
CA ASP A 186 0.13 -12.27 -14.54
C ASP A 186 -0.66 -11.16 -13.82
N MET A 187 -0.61 -9.92 -14.34
CA MET A 187 -1.31 -8.80 -13.72
C MET A 187 -2.84 -9.01 -13.73
N ARG A 188 -3.44 -8.82 -12.55
CA ARG A 188 -4.90 -8.88 -12.33
C ARG A 188 -5.36 -7.66 -11.57
N PRO A 189 -6.63 -7.23 -11.73
CA PRO A 189 -7.21 -6.20 -10.87
C PRO A 189 -7.04 -6.56 -9.40
N ARG A 190 -6.72 -5.56 -8.58
CA ARG A 190 -6.38 -5.75 -7.17
C ARG A 190 -7.25 -4.92 -6.26
N ALA A 191 -7.90 -5.54 -5.27
CA ALA A 191 -8.77 -4.86 -4.34
C ALA A 191 -7.99 -3.84 -3.48
N MET A 192 -8.37 -2.56 -3.60
CA MET A 192 -7.77 -1.42 -2.89
C MET A 192 -8.66 -0.89 -1.77
N THR A 193 -9.72 -1.61 -1.44
CA THR A 193 -10.56 -1.34 -0.26
C THR A 193 -10.70 -2.60 0.58
N ARG A 194 -11.03 -2.43 1.87
CA ARG A 194 -11.22 -3.52 2.83
C ARG A 194 -12.39 -3.23 3.75
N ASP A 195 -13.02 -4.29 4.23
CA ASP A 195 -14.06 -4.25 5.26
C ASP A 195 -13.43 -4.18 6.65
N ILE A 196 -12.91 -3.02 7.00
CA ILE A 196 -12.26 -2.71 8.29
C ILE A 196 -12.68 -1.31 8.75
N ASP A 197 -12.53 -1.05 10.04
CA ASP A 197 -12.87 0.24 10.67
C ASP A 197 -11.66 1.16 10.89
N TRP A 198 -10.43 0.66 10.63
CA TRP A 198 -9.19 1.39 10.80
C TRP A 198 -8.44 1.56 9.47
N GLY A 199 -8.24 2.80 9.05
CA GLY A 199 -7.60 3.15 7.77
C GLY A 199 -8.15 4.45 7.19
N VAL A 200 -7.67 4.82 6.00
CA VAL A 200 -8.14 5.99 5.27
C VAL A 200 -9.55 5.74 4.74
N PRO A 201 -10.54 6.61 5.02
CA PRO A 201 -11.89 6.48 4.44
C PRO A 201 -11.88 6.56 2.91
N VAL A 202 -12.71 5.74 2.26
CA VAL A 202 -12.88 5.76 0.80
C VAL A 202 -13.59 7.06 0.39
N PRO A 203 -12.99 7.91 -0.48
CA PRO A 203 -13.49 9.26 -0.74
C PRO A 203 -14.56 9.31 -1.86
N ILE A 204 -15.47 8.34 -1.89
CA ILE A 204 -16.53 8.22 -2.90
C ILE A 204 -17.88 8.30 -2.21
N ASP A 205 -18.84 8.99 -2.84
CA ASP A 205 -20.19 9.13 -2.32
C ASP A 205 -20.84 7.76 -2.06
N GLY A 206 -21.47 7.62 -0.90
CA GLY A 206 -22.04 6.35 -0.43
C GLY A 206 -21.00 5.38 0.17
N TRP A 207 -19.71 5.71 0.13
CA TRP A 207 -18.61 4.96 0.76
C TRP A 207 -17.94 5.75 1.89
N SER A 208 -17.84 7.06 1.74
CA SER A 208 -17.16 7.95 2.69
C SER A 208 -17.74 7.87 4.11
N ASP A 209 -19.06 7.70 4.22
CA ASP A 209 -19.78 7.61 5.49
C ASP A 209 -19.87 6.18 6.03
N ASN A 210 -19.39 5.19 5.28
CA ASN A 210 -19.35 3.81 5.72
C ASN A 210 -18.12 3.57 6.59
N GLY A 211 -18.31 3.56 7.91
CA GLY A 211 -17.24 3.36 8.88
C GLY A 211 -16.48 2.04 8.72
N ALA A 212 -17.11 1.02 8.13
CA ALA A 212 -16.52 -0.30 7.90
C ALA A 212 -15.81 -0.46 6.56
N LYS A 213 -15.72 0.59 5.73
CA LYS A 213 -15.01 0.56 4.44
C LYS A 213 -13.82 1.50 4.49
N LYS A 214 -12.61 0.96 4.33
CA LYS A 214 -11.35 1.72 4.31
C LYS A 214 -10.50 1.35 3.10
N LEU A 215 -9.58 2.25 2.74
CA LEU A 215 -8.55 1.95 1.77
C LEU A 215 -7.60 0.89 2.32
N TYR A 216 -7.11 0.04 1.43
CA TYR A 216 -6.17 -1.03 1.76
C TYR A 216 -4.79 -0.44 2.10
N VAL A 217 -4.17 -0.96 3.16
CA VAL A 217 -2.89 -0.43 3.68
C VAL A 217 -1.80 -0.30 2.62
N TRP A 218 -1.67 -1.24 1.69
CA TRP A 218 -0.64 -1.16 0.66
C TRP A 218 -0.94 -0.16 -0.46
N PHE A 219 -2.19 0.26 -0.62
CA PHE A 219 -2.54 1.42 -1.44
C PHE A 219 -2.08 2.71 -0.76
N ASP A 220 -2.39 2.89 0.52
CA ASP A 220 -2.07 4.14 1.20
C ASP A 220 -0.59 4.23 1.63
N ALA A 221 0.04 3.12 2.01
CA ALA A 221 1.41 3.13 2.51
C ALA A 221 2.43 3.68 1.50
N VAL A 222 2.33 3.27 0.22
CA VAL A 222 3.27 3.74 -0.82
C VAL A 222 3.04 5.21 -1.18
N ILE A 223 1.83 5.73 -1.05
CA ILE A 223 1.52 7.16 -1.19
C ILE A 223 2.17 7.98 -0.07
N GLY A 224 2.58 7.33 1.00
CA GLY A 224 3.29 7.92 2.13
C GLY A 224 4.52 8.74 1.73
N TYR A 225 5.23 8.34 0.70
CA TYR A 225 6.40 9.06 0.20
C TYR A 225 6.05 10.45 -0.36
N LEU A 226 5.04 10.52 -1.22
CA LEU A 226 4.54 11.77 -1.77
C LEU A 226 3.93 12.64 -0.66
N SER A 227 3.10 12.04 0.19
CA SER A 227 2.44 12.79 1.27
C SER A 227 3.45 13.35 2.28
N ALA A 228 4.53 12.63 2.56
CA ALA A 228 5.61 13.12 3.43
C ALA A 228 6.35 14.32 2.80
N ALA A 229 6.65 14.27 1.51
CA ALA A 229 7.26 15.40 0.82
C ALA A 229 6.36 16.66 0.84
N ILE A 230 5.06 16.47 0.63
CA ILE A 230 4.07 17.57 0.73
C ILE A 230 4.00 18.11 2.16
N GLU A 231 3.97 17.23 3.16
CA GLU A 231 3.96 17.65 4.58
C GLU A 231 5.22 18.39 4.96
N TRP A 232 6.39 17.92 4.51
CA TRP A 232 7.66 18.60 4.70
C TRP A 232 7.64 20.02 4.11
N ALA A 233 7.18 20.18 2.88
CA ALA A 233 7.09 21.48 2.21
C ALA A 233 6.18 22.45 2.99
N HIS A 234 5.03 21.98 3.48
CA HIS A 234 4.15 22.81 4.31
C HIS A 234 4.81 23.21 5.64
N ARG A 235 5.48 22.27 6.32
CA ARG A 235 6.16 22.53 7.59
C ARG A 235 7.37 23.46 7.45
N SER A 236 8.04 23.43 6.29
CA SER A 236 9.17 24.31 5.96
C SER A 236 8.77 25.75 5.58
N GLY A 237 7.46 26.04 5.49
CA GLY A 237 6.93 27.32 5.05
C GLY A 237 7.04 27.57 3.54
N THR A 238 7.36 26.54 2.76
CA THR A 238 7.48 26.56 1.29
C THR A 238 6.57 25.51 0.67
N PRO A 239 5.24 25.69 0.70
CA PRO A 239 4.26 24.63 0.41
C PRO A 239 4.34 24.03 -0.98
N GLU A 240 5.01 24.66 -1.93
CA GLU A 240 5.22 24.17 -3.30
C GLU A 240 6.58 23.46 -3.50
N ALA A 241 7.49 23.48 -2.52
CA ALA A 241 8.84 22.94 -2.66
C ALA A 241 8.90 21.44 -2.92
N TRP A 242 7.86 20.67 -2.55
CA TRP A 242 7.77 19.25 -2.89
C TRP A 242 7.80 18.99 -4.40
N LYS A 243 7.38 19.97 -5.24
CA LYS A 243 7.37 19.86 -6.69
C LYS A 243 8.77 19.76 -7.28
N ASP A 244 9.76 20.37 -6.65
CA ASP A 244 11.16 20.30 -7.08
C ASP A 244 11.71 18.88 -7.01
N TYR A 245 11.14 18.05 -6.14
CA TYR A 245 11.50 16.64 -5.98
C TYR A 245 10.59 15.70 -6.77
N TRP A 246 9.31 16.03 -6.95
CA TRP A 246 8.31 15.11 -7.50
C TRP A 246 7.88 15.40 -8.94
N LEU A 247 8.03 16.63 -9.43
CA LEU A 247 7.63 17.05 -10.77
C LEU A 247 8.80 17.53 -11.63
N ASN A 248 10.00 17.64 -11.07
CA ASN A 248 11.19 18.05 -11.79
C ASN A 248 11.81 16.84 -12.53
N ASP A 249 12.12 17.02 -13.83
CA ASP A 249 12.69 15.96 -14.66
C ASP A 249 14.06 15.46 -14.19
N ASP A 250 14.84 16.30 -13.53
CA ASP A 250 16.16 15.96 -13.00
C ASP A 250 16.10 15.28 -11.63
N ALA A 251 14.93 15.23 -10.97
CA ALA A 251 14.78 14.59 -9.67
C ALA A 251 14.93 13.06 -9.77
N LEU A 252 15.66 12.49 -8.81
CA LEU A 252 15.90 11.04 -8.72
C LEU A 252 15.29 10.49 -7.43
N HIS A 253 14.53 9.40 -7.55
CA HIS A 253 13.84 8.76 -6.45
C HIS A 253 14.47 7.41 -6.11
N TYR A 254 15.02 7.30 -4.90
CA TYR A 254 15.64 6.09 -4.36
C TYR A 254 14.79 5.52 -3.21
N TYR A 255 14.34 4.29 -3.35
CA TYR A 255 13.51 3.59 -2.36
C TYR A 255 14.32 2.51 -1.66
N PHE A 256 14.61 2.69 -0.38
CA PHE A 256 15.37 1.75 0.45
C PHE A 256 14.41 0.80 1.16
N GLN A 257 14.51 -0.51 0.88
CA GLN A 257 13.51 -1.45 1.34
C GLN A 257 14.01 -2.89 1.46
N GLY A 258 13.21 -3.75 2.12
CA GLY A 258 13.38 -5.19 2.10
C GLY A 258 12.88 -5.82 0.79
N LYS A 259 13.39 -7.00 0.43
CA LYS A 259 13.03 -7.72 -0.81
C LYS A 259 11.52 -7.96 -0.98
N ASP A 260 10.80 -8.15 0.13
CA ASP A 260 9.38 -8.47 0.12
C ASP A 260 8.50 -7.28 -0.35
N ASN A 261 9.09 -6.07 -0.39
CA ASN A 261 8.43 -4.86 -0.83
C ASN A 261 8.65 -4.53 -2.32
N ILE A 262 9.38 -5.36 -3.06
CA ILE A 262 9.65 -5.10 -4.49
C ILE A 262 8.36 -4.93 -5.27
N THR A 263 7.38 -5.82 -5.11
CA THR A 263 6.09 -5.76 -5.80
C THR A 263 5.39 -4.42 -5.60
N PHE A 264 5.39 -3.89 -4.38
CA PHE A 264 4.72 -2.62 -4.08
C PHE A 264 5.41 -1.42 -4.71
N HIS A 265 6.72 -1.46 -4.92
CA HIS A 265 7.51 -0.35 -5.44
C HIS A 265 7.85 -0.47 -6.93
N SER A 266 7.77 -1.67 -7.51
CA SER A 266 7.99 -1.87 -8.94
C SER A 266 6.70 -2.08 -9.74
N GLN A 267 5.57 -2.36 -9.08
CA GLN A 267 4.29 -2.60 -9.74
C GLN A 267 3.19 -1.67 -9.18
N ILE A 268 2.83 -1.77 -7.89
CA ILE A 268 1.66 -1.07 -7.33
C ILE A 268 1.87 0.44 -7.37
N TRP A 269 2.92 0.95 -6.74
CA TRP A 269 3.20 2.38 -6.69
C TRP A 269 3.37 3.04 -8.08
N PRO A 270 4.17 2.48 -8.99
CA PRO A 270 4.22 3.00 -10.35
C PRO A 270 2.88 2.94 -11.08
N ALA A 271 2.08 1.88 -10.87
CA ALA A 271 0.75 1.76 -11.48
C ALA A 271 -0.23 2.83 -10.96
N GLU A 272 -0.19 3.14 -9.66
CA GLU A 272 -0.96 4.23 -9.07
C GLU A 272 -0.59 5.58 -9.70
N LEU A 273 0.71 5.86 -9.84
CA LEU A 273 1.18 7.10 -10.44
C LEU A 273 0.84 7.21 -11.93
N LEU A 274 1.04 6.12 -12.70
CA LEU A 274 0.71 6.08 -14.12
C LEU A 274 -0.80 6.25 -14.36
N GLY A 275 -1.62 5.52 -13.61
CA GLY A 275 -3.07 5.65 -13.70
C GLY A 275 -3.58 7.03 -13.27
N TYR A 276 -3.02 7.60 -12.20
CA TYR A 276 -3.33 8.95 -11.74
C TYR A 276 -2.98 10.02 -12.78
N ALA A 277 -1.88 9.84 -13.51
CA ALA A 277 -1.46 10.72 -14.60
C ALA A 277 -2.12 10.39 -15.95
N GLY A 278 -3.07 9.43 -16.01
CA GLY A 278 -3.77 9.06 -17.25
C GLY A 278 -2.86 8.38 -18.29
N LYS A 279 -1.76 7.76 -17.90
CA LYS A 279 -0.76 7.16 -18.81
C LYS A 279 -1.05 5.70 -19.22
N GLY A 280 -2.08 5.07 -18.69
CA GLY A 280 -2.46 3.71 -19.08
C GLY A 280 -3.42 3.68 -20.28
N SER A 281 -3.91 2.50 -20.63
CA SER A 281 -4.77 2.25 -21.80
C SER A 281 -6.14 2.98 -21.74
N LYS A 282 -6.57 3.40 -20.55
CA LYS A 282 -7.82 4.15 -20.37
C LYS A 282 -7.63 5.65 -20.61
N GLY A 283 -6.39 6.13 -20.67
CA GLY A 283 -6.11 7.57 -20.73
C GLY A 283 -6.53 8.27 -19.43
N GLY A 284 -6.84 9.54 -19.52
CA GLY A 284 -7.36 10.33 -18.42
C GLY A 284 -6.79 11.74 -18.38
N GLU A 285 -7.21 12.49 -17.37
CA GLU A 285 -6.76 13.86 -17.13
C GLU A 285 -5.65 13.89 -16.08
N VAL A 286 -4.87 14.97 -16.09
CA VAL A 286 -3.88 15.26 -15.06
C VAL A 286 -4.57 15.93 -13.89
N HIS A 287 -4.43 15.34 -12.69
CA HIS A 287 -5.05 15.82 -11.46
C HIS A 287 -4.15 16.75 -10.65
N LYS A 288 -4.57 17.08 -9.44
CA LYS A 288 -3.97 18.08 -8.54
C LYS A 288 -2.44 17.95 -8.35
N TYR A 289 -1.92 16.73 -8.25
CA TYR A 289 -0.50 16.50 -8.01
C TYR A 289 0.33 16.34 -9.29
N GLY A 290 -0.26 16.62 -10.47
CA GLY A 290 0.46 16.56 -11.74
C GLY A 290 0.80 15.13 -12.16
N GLU A 291 1.97 14.97 -12.77
CA GLU A 291 2.57 13.69 -13.16
C GLU A 291 3.76 13.37 -12.25
N PRO A 292 3.55 12.78 -11.06
CA PRO A 292 4.65 12.54 -10.13
C PRO A 292 5.66 11.56 -10.71
N LYS A 293 6.93 11.77 -10.39
CA LYS A 293 8.05 10.92 -10.85
C LYS A 293 7.91 9.48 -10.40
N LEU A 294 8.17 8.58 -11.33
CA LEU A 294 8.28 7.15 -11.04
C LEU A 294 9.62 6.83 -10.34
N PRO A 295 9.72 5.70 -9.61
CA PRO A 295 10.95 5.29 -8.94
C PRO A 295 12.15 5.26 -9.89
N THR A 296 13.26 5.90 -9.50
CA THR A 296 14.52 5.81 -10.24
C THR A 296 15.24 4.51 -9.93
N GLU A 297 15.29 4.15 -8.63
CA GLU A 297 15.96 2.93 -8.20
C GLU A 297 15.29 2.34 -6.93
N ILE A 298 15.21 1.01 -6.91
CA ILE A 298 14.82 0.22 -5.74
C ILE A 298 16.09 -0.35 -5.12
N VAL A 299 16.46 0.18 -3.95
CA VAL A 299 17.66 -0.21 -3.22
C VAL A 299 17.29 -1.26 -2.17
N LEU A 300 17.71 -2.49 -2.38
CA LEU A 300 17.44 -3.57 -1.43
C LEU A 300 18.43 -3.56 -0.27
N SER A 301 17.93 -3.82 0.93
CA SER A 301 18.74 -4.06 2.12
C SER A 301 19.70 -5.23 1.89
N LEU A 302 20.95 -5.08 2.33
CA LEU A 302 21.99 -6.12 2.22
C LEU A 302 21.69 -7.37 3.06
N ILE A 303 20.87 -7.27 4.08
CA ILE A 303 20.52 -8.38 4.96
C ILE A 303 19.67 -9.46 4.26
N HIS A 304 19.13 -9.14 3.09
CA HIS A 304 18.26 -10.02 2.30
C HIS A 304 18.88 -10.44 0.95
N ILE A 305 20.19 -10.34 0.82
CA ILE A 305 20.94 -10.80 -0.35
C ILE A 305 21.40 -12.25 -0.11
#